data_4bf9980aa2042c0cb1983990d654d96f
#
_entry.id   4bf9980aa2042c0cb1983990d654d96f
#
_cell.length_a   1.000
_cell.length_b   1.000
_cell.length_c   1.000
_cell.angle_alpha   90.00
_cell.angle_beta   90.00
_cell.angle_gamma   90.00
#
_symmetry.space_group_name_H-M   'P 1'
#
loop_
_entity.id
_entity.type
_entity.pdbx_description
1 polymer ?
#
loop_
_entity_poly.entity_id
_entity_poly.type
_entity_poly.pdbx_seq_one_letter_code
_entity_poly.pdbx_strand_id
1 'polypeptide(L)'
;YSRPQLPLNRADYIAIHYTANPGATAQNNRDYFENLSISHEAKVSSHFVVGLEGEVIQCIPTSEMSYATNSRNVDSISIECCHKDDTGVFEQETYDSVVKLAAWLCARFGLTSEQVIRHYDVTGKECPKYYVDHPDAWEQMKADISAQITIDQG
;
A
#
# COMPACT_ATOMS: atom_id res chain seq x y z
N TYR A 1 -13.85 4.09 -13.25
CA TYR A 1 -14.64 4.06 -12.00
C TYR A 1 -13.74 3.83 -10.78
N SER A 2 -12.91 2.80 -10.79
CA SER A 2 -11.92 2.59 -9.73
C SER A 2 -10.76 3.59 -9.81
N ARG A 3 -10.60 4.27 -10.94
CA ARG A 3 -9.70 5.40 -11.09
C ARG A 3 -10.57 6.65 -11.26
N PRO A 4 -10.85 7.39 -10.17
CA PRO A 4 -11.78 8.53 -10.22
C PRO A 4 -11.24 9.71 -11.02
N GLN A 5 -9.93 9.76 -11.27
CA GLN A 5 -9.23 10.88 -11.93
C GLN A 5 -9.41 12.20 -11.18
N LEU A 6 -9.67 12.11 -9.87
CA LEU A 6 -9.72 13.27 -8.99
C LEU A 6 -8.32 13.58 -8.49
N PRO A 7 -7.94 14.85 -8.37
CA PRO A 7 -6.60 15.19 -7.91
C PRO A 7 -6.39 14.80 -6.46
N LEU A 8 -5.19 14.32 -6.15
CA LEU A 8 -4.70 14.17 -4.79
C LEU A 8 -3.93 15.46 -4.47
N ASN A 9 -4.54 16.35 -3.73
CA ASN A 9 -3.95 17.68 -3.48
C ASN A 9 -2.83 17.66 -2.45
N ARG A 10 -2.78 16.61 -1.62
CA ARG A 10 -1.73 16.44 -0.61
C ARG A 10 -1.52 14.96 -0.35
N ALA A 11 -0.28 14.60 -0.04
CA ALA A 11 0.10 13.25 0.37
C ALA A 11 0.69 13.37 1.77
N ASP A 12 -0.12 13.14 2.80
CA ASP A 12 0.27 13.25 4.21
C ASP A 12 0.56 11.89 4.83
N TYR A 13 0.11 10.80 4.19
CA TYR A 13 0.24 9.45 4.71
C TYR A 13 0.56 8.45 3.60
N ILE A 14 1.29 7.41 3.98
CA ILE A 14 1.50 6.22 3.15
C ILE A 14 0.73 5.09 3.82
N ALA A 15 -0.28 4.55 3.15
CA ALA A 15 -1.15 3.52 3.71
C ALA A 15 -0.80 2.14 3.16
N ILE A 16 -0.50 1.22 4.07
CA ILE A 16 -0.13 -0.16 3.74
C ILE A 16 -1.36 -1.06 3.86
N HIS A 17 -1.59 -1.85 2.83
CA HIS A 17 -2.69 -2.82 2.74
C HIS A 17 -2.15 -4.19 2.35
N TYR A 18 -2.96 -5.23 2.57
CA TYR A 18 -2.74 -6.52 1.95
C TYR A 18 -3.93 -6.81 1.01
N THR A 19 -3.72 -7.66 0.00
CA THR A 19 -4.74 -7.90 -1.01
C THR A 19 -5.94 -8.70 -0.50
N ALA A 20 -5.78 -9.43 0.61
CA ALA A 20 -6.76 -10.38 1.12
C ALA A 20 -7.12 -11.46 0.07
N ASN A 21 -6.20 -11.74 -0.84
CA ASN A 21 -6.36 -12.70 -1.94
C ASN A 21 -5.11 -13.56 -2.02
N PRO A 22 -4.99 -14.61 -1.15
CA PRO A 22 -3.78 -15.41 -1.07
C PRO A 22 -3.37 -16.00 -2.43
N GLY A 23 -2.09 -15.88 -2.75
CA GLY A 23 -1.52 -16.42 -3.98
C GLY A 23 -1.74 -15.60 -5.24
N ALA A 24 -2.54 -14.55 -5.21
CA ALA A 24 -2.75 -13.69 -6.37
C ALA A 24 -1.51 -12.84 -6.65
N THR A 25 -1.20 -12.65 -7.94
CA THR A 25 -0.06 -11.85 -8.37
C THR A 25 -0.39 -10.35 -8.37
N ALA A 26 0.66 -9.51 -8.48
CA ALA A 26 0.45 -8.07 -8.67
C ALA A 26 -0.36 -7.78 -9.93
N GLN A 27 -0.09 -8.51 -11.01
CA GLN A 27 -0.83 -8.34 -12.27
C GLN A 27 -2.30 -8.73 -12.12
N ASN A 28 -2.61 -9.81 -11.37
CA ASN A 28 -4.00 -10.20 -11.10
C ASN A 28 -4.76 -9.08 -10.37
N ASN A 29 -4.15 -8.44 -9.39
CA ASN A 29 -4.78 -7.37 -8.64
C ASN A 29 -4.95 -6.11 -9.49
N ARG A 30 -3.96 -5.78 -10.31
CA ARG A 30 -4.05 -4.66 -11.25
C ARG A 30 -5.19 -4.89 -12.23
N ASP A 31 -5.31 -6.10 -12.76
CA ASP A 31 -6.38 -6.46 -13.71
C ASP A 31 -7.76 -6.40 -13.04
N TYR A 32 -7.85 -6.78 -11.77
CA TYR A 32 -9.09 -6.64 -11.01
C TYR A 32 -9.52 -5.17 -10.91
N PHE A 33 -8.60 -4.26 -10.61
CA PHE A 33 -8.90 -2.83 -10.54
C PHE A 33 -9.36 -2.30 -11.92
N GLU A 34 -8.74 -2.74 -13.00
CA GLU A 34 -9.14 -2.37 -14.35
C GLU A 34 -10.54 -2.88 -14.67
N ASN A 35 -10.85 -4.12 -14.31
CA ASN A 35 -12.18 -4.69 -14.50
C ASN A 35 -13.24 -3.93 -13.71
N LEU A 36 -12.94 -3.45 -12.51
CA LEU A 36 -13.86 -2.61 -11.76
C LEU A 36 -14.12 -1.27 -12.45
N SER A 37 -13.14 -0.72 -13.15
CA SER A 37 -13.34 0.50 -13.92
C SER A 37 -14.32 0.31 -15.09
N ILE A 38 -14.45 -0.92 -15.56
CA ILE A 38 -15.37 -1.31 -16.63
C ILE A 38 -16.73 -1.73 -16.07
N SER A 39 -16.73 -2.59 -15.05
CA SER A 39 -17.98 -3.20 -14.51
C SER A 39 -18.73 -2.30 -13.54
N HIS A 40 -18.06 -1.37 -12.88
CA HIS A 40 -18.61 -0.49 -11.83
C HIS A 40 -19.21 -1.24 -10.63
N GLU A 41 -18.72 -2.45 -10.34
CA GLU A 41 -19.24 -3.26 -9.24
C GLU A 41 -18.80 -2.76 -7.87
N ALA A 42 -17.64 -2.14 -7.78
CA ALA A 42 -17.10 -1.61 -6.53
C ALA A 42 -16.12 -0.46 -6.80
N LYS A 43 -15.88 0.37 -5.79
CA LYS A 43 -14.90 1.44 -5.83
C LYS A 43 -13.69 1.01 -5.00
N VAL A 44 -12.78 0.25 -5.62
CA VAL A 44 -11.55 -0.22 -5.01
C VAL A 44 -10.40 0.02 -5.96
N SER A 45 -9.35 0.65 -5.48
CA SER A 45 -8.13 0.87 -6.27
C SER A 45 -6.96 1.16 -5.34
N SER A 46 -5.75 1.18 -5.90
CA SER A 46 -4.53 1.48 -5.17
C SER A 46 -3.55 2.19 -6.09
N HIS A 47 -2.66 3.00 -5.52
CA HIS A 47 -1.59 3.63 -6.31
C HIS A 47 -0.56 2.60 -6.78
N PHE A 48 -0.17 1.68 -5.88
CA PHE A 48 0.84 0.66 -6.17
C PHE A 48 0.38 -0.71 -5.70
N VAL A 49 0.84 -1.73 -6.40
CA VAL A 49 0.73 -3.13 -5.97
C VAL A 49 2.13 -3.72 -5.94
N VAL A 50 2.52 -4.36 -4.84
CA VAL A 50 3.79 -5.06 -4.69
C VAL A 50 3.53 -6.56 -4.71
N GLY A 51 4.17 -7.25 -5.65
CA GLY A 51 3.92 -8.66 -5.91
C GLY A 51 4.72 -9.61 -5.05
N LEU A 52 4.45 -10.91 -5.25
CA LEU A 52 5.06 -12.00 -4.48
C LEU A 52 6.56 -12.12 -4.68
N GLU A 53 7.08 -11.63 -5.81
CA GLU A 53 8.51 -11.65 -6.13
C GLU A 53 9.16 -10.29 -5.91
N GLY A 54 8.44 -9.35 -5.30
CA GLY A 54 8.92 -8.00 -5.04
C GLY A 54 8.73 -7.02 -6.19
N GLU A 55 8.07 -7.43 -7.27
CA GLU A 55 7.78 -6.53 -8.37
C GLU A 55 6.77 -5.46 -7.95
N VAL A 56 6.92 -4.25 -8.48
CA VAL A 56 6.06 -3.11 -8.16
C VAL A 56 5.32 -2.68 -9.42
N ILE A 57 3.99 -2.61 -9.34
CA ILE A 57 3.16 -2.08 -10.42
C ILE A 57 2.50 -0.79 -9.94
N GLN A 58 2.67 0.29 -10.69
CA GLN A 58 1.95 1.52 -10.44
C GLN A 58 0.64 1.48 -11.21
N CYS A 59 -0.49 1.56 -10.50
CA CYS A 59 -1.83 1.49 -11.07
C CYS A 59 -2.44 2.87 -11.29
N ILE A 60 -2.15 3.80 -10.38
CA ILE A 60 -2.67 5.18 -10.42
C ILE A 60 -1.51 6.12 -10.14
N PRO A 61 -1.37 7.22 -10.90
CA PRO A 61 -0.36 8.24 -10.59
C PRO A 61 -0.52 8.80 -9.18
N THR A 62 0.59 9.16 -8.53
CA THR A 62 0.55 9.69 -7.16
C THR A 62 -0.09 11.08 -7.08
N SER A 63 -0.29 11.74 -8.22
CA SER A 63 -1.00 13.01 -8.31
C SER A 63 -2.52 12.83 -8.28
N GLU A 64 -3.02 11.61 -8.32
CA GLU A 64 -4.45 11.29 -8.34
C GLU A 64 -4.84 10.52 -7.08
N MET A 65 -6.11 10.61 -6.72
CA MET A 65 -6.69 9.91 -5.58
C MET A 65 -7.01 8.45 -5.95
N SER A 66 -6.80 7.51 -5.01
CA SER A 66 -7.25 6.12 -5.14
C SER A 66 -8.35 5.80 -4.12
N TYR A 67 -9.10 4.73 -4.36
CA TYR A 67 -10.15 4.25 -3.45
C TYR A 67 -9.63 3.06 -2.62
N ALA A 68 -8.71 3.32 -1.71
CA ALA A 68 -8.08 2.27 -0.91
C ALA A 68 -8.27 2.43 0.60
N THR A 69 -8.35 3.65 1.09
CA THR A 69 -8.18 3.95 2.51
C THR A 69 -9.31 4.79 3.10
N ASN A 70 -10.51 4.67 2.57
CA ASN A 70 -11.73 5.32 3.09
C ASN A 70 -11.53 6.84 3.29
N SER A 71 -11.63 7.35 4.52
CA SER A 71 -11.52 8.79 4.78
C SER A 71 -10.14 9.37 4.46
N ARG A 72 -9.10 8.52 4.43
CA ARG A 72 -7.74 8.94 4.05
C ARG A 72 -7.49 8.90 2.55
N ASN A 73 -8.48 8.56 1.71
CA ASN A 73 -8.31 8.64 0.24
C ASN A 73 -7.86 10.03 -0.22
N VAL A 74 -8.28 11.06 0.49
CA VAL A 74 -8.01 12.46 0.12
C VAL A 74 -6.56 12.89 0.39
N ASP A 75 -5.80 12.17 1.21
CA ASP A 75 -4.45 12.58 1.63
C ASP A 75 -3.47 11.41 1.80
N SER A 76 -3.75 10.25 1.19
CA SER A 76 -2.83 9.11 1.30
C SER A 76 -2.45 8.52 -0.05
N ILE A 77 -1.21 8.01 -0.09
CA ILE A 77 -0.72 7.14 -1.17
C ILE A 77 -0.86 5.71 -0.66
N SER A 78 -1.49 4.84 -1.42
CA SER A 78 -1.78 3.47 -0.99
C SER A 78 -0.92 2.44 -1.70
N ILE A 79 -0.45 1.45 -0.93
CA ILE A 79 0.36 0.32 -1.38
C ILE A 79 -0.38 -0.95 -1.02
N GLU A 80 -0.77 -1.72 -2.02
CA GLU A 80 -1.40 -3.02 -1.88
C GLU A 80 -0.32 -4.09 -1.96
N CYS A 81 -0.26 -5.00 -0.97
CA CYS A 81 0.82 -5.98 -0.88
C CYS A 81 0.26 -7.39 -1.05
N CYS A 82 0.86 -8.15 -1.97
CA CYS A 82 0.51 -9.55 -2.21
C CYS A 82 1.08 -10.45 -1.10
N HIS A 83 0.43 -11.59 -0.89
CA HIS A 83 0.84 -12.58 0.12
C HIS A 83 0.43 -13.98 -0.35
N LYS A 84 1.13 -15.00 0.14
CA LYS A 84 0.92 -16.38 -0.33
C LYS A 84 -0.18 -17.11 0.41
N ASP A 85 -0.36 -16.83 1.70
CA ASP A 85 -1.27 -17.61 2.55
C ASP A 85 -2.24 -16.73 3.34
N ASP A 86 -3.12 -17.39 4.09
CA ASP A 86 -4.19 -16.73 4.84
C ASP A 86 -3.70 -15.93 6.05
N THR A 87 -2.44 -16.08 6.46
CA THR A 87 -1.89 -15.27 7.56
C THR A 87 -1.65 -13.82 7.13
N GLY A 88 -1.51 -13.60 5.82
CA GLY A 88 -1.23 -12.28 5.27
C GLY A 88 0.21 -11.82 5.42
N VAL A 89 1.11 -12.69 5.90
CA VAL A 89 2.54 -12.34 6.02
C VAL A 89 3.13 -12.12 4.61
N PHE A 90 3.95 -11.08 4.48
CA PHE A 90 4.60 -10.79 3.20
C PHE A 90 5.84 -11.67 3.04
N GLU A 91 6.03 -12.20 1.82
CA GLU A 91 7.29 -12.85 1.47
C GLU A 91 8.44 -11.85 1.61
N GLN A 92 9.65 -12.34 1.80
CA GLN A 92 10.81 -11.46 2.04
C GLN A 92 11.01 -10.47 0.90
N GLU A 93 10.86 -10.93 -0.36
CA GLU A 93 11.00 -10.08 -1.54
C GLU A 93 9.93 -8.98 -1.56
N THR A 94 8.69 -9.34 -1.21
CA THR A 94 7.57 -8.39 -1.11
C THR A 94 7.86 -7.36 -0.01
N TYR A 95 8.26 -7.83 1.16
CA TYR A 95 8.58 -6.99 2.30
C TYR A 95 9.69 -5.99 1.97
N ASP A 96 10.78 -6.46 1.36
CA ASP A 96 11.90 -5.60 0.99
C ASP A 96 11.47 -4.51 0.01
N SER A 97 10.64 -4.85 -0.97
CA SER A 97 10.13 -3.88 -1.93
C SER A 97 9.16 -2.88 -1.29
N VAL A 98 8.31 -3.33 -0.37
CA VAL A 98 7.40 -2.44 0.37
C VAL A 98 8.20 -1.43 1.18
N VAL A 99 9.23 -1.87 1.89
CA VAL A 99 10.10 -0.99 2.69
C VAL A 99 10.77 0.06 1.80
N LYS A 100 11.34 -0.37 0.68
CA LYS A 100 12.02 0.55 -0.25
C LYS A 100 11.04 1.53 -0.89
N LEU A 101 9.88 1.06 -1.31
CA LEU A 101 8.86 1.91 -1.93
C LEU A 101 8.32 2.93 -0.93
N ALA A 102 7.96 2.49 0.27
CA ALA A 102 7.44 3.38 1.30
C ALA A 102 8.49 4.44 1.69
N ALA A 103 9.75 4.04 1.83
CA ALA A 103 10.83 4.98 2.13
C ALA A 103 11.02 6.01 1.01
N TRP A 104 10.97 5.56 -0.25
CA TRP A 104 11.09 6.45 -1.40
C TRP A 104 9.93 7.46 -1.44
N LEU A 105 8.72 7.00 -1.19
CA LEU A 105 7.54 7.88 -1.14
C LEU A 105 7.63 8.88 0.02
N CYS A 106 8.07 8.44 1.19
CA CYS A 106 8.28 9.33 2.33
C CYS A 106 9.28 10.44 2.00
N ALA A 107 10.39 10.08 1.38
CA ALA A 107 11.40 11.07 0.98
C ALA A 107 10.83 12.07 -0.05
N ARG A 108 10.06 11.55 -1.03
CA ARG A 108 9.47 12.36 -2.08
C ARG A 108 8.44 13.37 -1.54
N PHE A 109 7.65 12.98 -0.55
CA PHE A 109 6.57 13.82 -0.02
C PHE A 109 6.90 14.48 1.32
N GLY A 110 8.15 14.37 1.77
CA GLY A 110 8.59 14.99 3.03
C GLY A 110 8.01 14.36 4.28
N LEU A 111 7.77 13.05 4.25
CA LEU A 111 7.17 12.29 5.36
C LEU A 111 8.23 11.47 6.09
N THR A 112 7.88 11.04 7.30
CA THR A 112 8.69 10.10 8.10
C THR A 112 7.92 8.79 8.25
N SER A 113 8.55 7.78 8.87
CA SER A 113 7.87 6.51 9.13
C SER A 113 6.63 6.66 10.03
N GLU A 114 6.51 7.77 10.76
CA GLU A 114 5.34 8.05 11.58
C GLU A 114 4.07 8.27 10.75
N GLN A 115 4.21 8.71 9.52
CA GLN A 115 3.10 8.89 8.58
C GLN A 115 2.82 7.63 7.75
N VAL A 116 3.53 6.54 7.97
CA VAL A 116 3.21 5.24 7.38
C VAL A 116 2.16 4.58 8.28
N ILE A 117 0.98 4.34 7.73
CA ILE A 117 -0.18 3.84 8.46
C ILE A 117 -0.72 2.55 7.85
N ARG A 118 -1.55 1.85 8.60
CA ARG A 118 -2.31 0.69 8.14
C ARG A 118 -3.74 1.14 7.85
N HIS A 119 -4.45 0.42 7.01
CA HIS A 119 -5.89 0.61 6.85
C HIS A 119 -6.60 0.47 8.21
N TYR A 120 -6.12 -0.45 9.06
CA TYR A 120 -6.59 -0.65 10.43
C TYR A 120 -6.58 0.67 11.23
N ASP A 121 -5.56 1.49 11.06
CA ASP A 121 -5.43 2.74 11.80
C ASP A 121 -6.49 3.78 11.42
N VAL A 122 -7.15 3.59 10.28
CA VAL A 122 -8.21 4.48 9.78
C VAL A 122 -9.60 3.97 10.15
N THR A 123 -9.87 2.67 9.95
CA THR A 123 -11.23 2.12 10.04
C THR A 123 -11.38 0.99 11.04
N GLY A 124 -10.28 0.44 11.58
CA GLY A 124 -10.31 -0.76 12.42
C GLY A 124 -10.36 -2.06 11.64
N LYS A 125 -10.37 -2.00 10.29
CA LYS A 125 -10.33 -3.20 9.45
C LYS A 125 -9.00 -3.93 9.64
N GLU A 126 -9.03 -5.27 9.72
CA GLU A 126 -7.83 -6.11 9.86
C GLU A 126 -7.03 -6.12 8.54
N CYS A 127 -6.40 -4.99 8.25
CA CYS A 127 -5.64 -4.79 7.02
C CYS A 127 -4.44 -3.87 7.28
N PRO A 128 -3.22 -4.31 7.00
CA PRO A 128 -2.83 -5.64 6.54
C PRO A 128 -2.86 -6.66 7.70
N LYS A 129 -3.49 -7.80 7.47
CA LYS A 129 -3.84 -8.77 8.52
C LYS A 129 -2.68 -9.16 9.43
N TYR A 130 -1.58 -9.65 8.86
CA TYR A 130 -0.44 -10.12 9.68
C TYR A 130 0.11 -9.02 10.59
N TYR A 131 0.18 -7.79 10.07
CA TYR A 131 0.77 -6.64 10.79
C TYR A 131 -0.22 -5.95 11.73
N VAL A 132 -1.48 -6.33 11.70
CA VAL A 132 -2.48 -6.00 12.72
C VAL A 132 -2.44 -7.05 13.84
N ASP A 133 -2.39 -8.33 13.46
CA ASP A 133 -2.34 -9.45 14.41
C ASP A 133 -0.99 -9.52 15.15
N HIS A 134 0.07 -8.96 14.56
CA HIS A 134 1.43 -8.95 15.11
C HIS A 134 1.96 -7.51 15.18
N PRO A 135 1.56 -6.74 16.20
CA PRO A 135 1.99 -5.33 16.31
C PRO A 135 3.51 -5.15 16.33
N ASP A 136 4.24 -6.11 16.88
CA ASP A 136 5.72 -6.06 16.89
C ASP A 136 6.28 -6.08 15.46
N ALA A 137 5.68 -6.89 14.56
CA ALA A 137 6.09 -6.94 13.16
C ALA A 137 5.79 -5.62 12.44
N TRP A 138 4.69 -4.97 12.78
CA TRP A 138 4.37 -3.65 12.23
C TRP A 138 5.38 -2.59 12.68
N GLU A 139 5.72 -2.56 13.96
CA GLU A 139 6.72 -1.63 14.48
C GLU A 139 8.09 -1.88 13.84
N GLN A 140 8.43 -3.15 13.61
CA GLN A 140 9.67 -3.50 12.90
C GLN A 140 9.67 -2.99 11.47
N MET A 141 8.54 -3.10 10.76
CA MET A 141 8.41 -2.55 9.40
C MET A 141 8.64 -1.04 9.39
N LYS A 142 8.04 -0.32 10.35
CA LYS A 142 8.23 1.13 10.46
C LYS A 142 9.69 1.48 10.74
N ALA A 143 10.36 0.71 11.60
CA ALA A 143 11.79 0.89 11.88
C ALA A 143 12.63 0.64 10.63
N ASP A 144 12.31 -0.38 9.86
CA ASP A 144 13.02 -0.71 8.62
C ASP A 144 12.82 0.39 7.56
N ILE A 145 11.62 0.95 7.46
CA ILE A 145 11.33 2.08 6.58
C ILE A 145 12.15 3.30 7.00
N SER A 146 12.19 3.60 8.30
CA SER A 146 12.98 4.72 8.83
C SER A 146 14.47 4.56 8.51
N ALA A 147 14.99 3.35 8.70
CA ALA A 147 16.39 3.04 8.36
C ALA A 147 16.66 3.22 6.86
N GLN A 148 15.73 2.78 6.01
CA GLN A 148 15.87 2.92 4.56
C GLN A 148 15.83 4.39 4.12
N ILE A 149 14.99 5.22 4.73
CA ILE A 149 14.96 6.66 4.46
C ILE A 149 16.35 7.26 4.74
N THR A 150 16.97 6.89 5.85
CA THR A 150 18.31 7.37 6.23
C THR A 150 19.36 6.94 5.20
N ILE A 151 19.31 5.68 4.74
CA ILE A 151 20.20 5.16 3.69
C ILE A 151 20.02 5.95 2.40
N ASP A 152 18.79 6.20 1.98
CA ASP A 152 18.48 6.90 0.73
C ASP A 152 18.96 8.36 0.75
N GLN A 153 18.96 8.99 1.93
CA GLN A 153 19.41 10.38 2.11
C GLN A 153 20.92 10.51 2.32
N GLY A 154 21.54 9.40 2.71
CA GLY A 154 22.99 9.31 2.91
C GLY A 154 23.71 9.05 1.61
#